data_58b809df2ee053b732afeb85c4f80924
#
_entry.id   58b809df2ee053b732afeb85c4f80924
#
_cell.length_a   1.000
_cell.length_b   1.000
_cell.length_c   1.000
_cell.angle_alpha   90.00
_cell.angle_beta   90.00
_cell.angle_gamma   90.00
#
_symmetry.space_group_name_H-M   'P 1'
#
loop_
_entity.id
_entity.type
_entity.pdbx_description
1 polymer ?
#
loop_
_entity_poly.entity_id
_entity_poly.type
_entity_poly.pdbx_seq_one_letter_code
_entity_poly.pdbx_strand_id
1 'polypeptide(L)'
;MILKRTLSRIAFKSAIALFATLSCLTQVQAQEDKLTVINSYIDDLFTYNKAMGSFTILDKGNVVLDKQTGYSNRKVGLLASRGYVPADSSSPYKVASISKTMTATMVMQLIEANKLSLDTKLNDFFPEISNAEHISIRDLLQHRSGLVNFIDEPDFLSYYTKPQTQAQMMARLAALPSNFPPGSQYEYSNANYLLLGYIIEKVTGKSFDEVLRAQITQPLNLTHTQYCLDLKACDVHIASFYYWNNAWVAITPHWSPTVTGAAASITSTTLDVSRFIRAMFQGELLPKETVQMMSKEYFGIYSPEYSQLERYGHDGILEGYRSSMLYFPKQDVAIVISINGLHETYDDIVRNIVGLYFDEKVELPDYDRPNMTMNEGQLKAFTGTYKALDGKKVVEVFIDDGALKAQMVGQPSFTFIPMTENEFENKAFGIILTFSPVKNEQGKTNNVKAKSGNHTETYYRLRSSK
;
A
#
# COMPACT_ATOMS: atom_id res chain seq x y z
N MET A 1 -34.91 38.99 44.80
CA MET A 1 -35.16 38.17 43.59
C MET A 1 -33.98 38.13 42.61
N ILE A 2 -33.19 39.20 42.50
CA ILE A 2 -32.02 39.31 41.59
C ILE A 2 -30.86 38.39 42.01
N LEU A 3 -30.54 38.25 43.29
CA LEU A 3 -29.42 37.46 43.81
C LEU A 3 -29.56 35.94 43.51
N LYS A 4 -30.79 35.39 43.58
CA LYS A 4 -31.04 33.97 43.24
C LYS A 4 -30.86 33.65 41.77
N ARG A 5 -31.12 34.59 40.85
CA ARG A 5 -30.90 34.41 39.41
C ARG A 5 -29.44 34.45 39.03
N THR A 6 -28.60 35.22 39.74
CA THR A 6 -27.17 35.32 39.49
C THR A 6 -26.43 34.06 39.96
N LEU A 7 -26.76 33.54 41.13
CA LEU A 7 -26.19 32.30 41.68
C LEU A 7 -26.55 31.07 40.80
N SER A 8 -27.78 30.99 40.28
CA SER A 8 -28.20 29.92 39.36
C SER A 8 -27.46 29.97 38.00
N ARG A 9 -27.19 31.17 37.49
CA ARG A 9 -26.40 31.32 36.22
C ARG A 9 -24.92 30.96 36.40
N ILE A 10 -24.33 31.25 37.54
CA ILE A 10 -22.95 30.90 37.86
C ILE A 10 -22.83 29.37 38.06
N ALA A 11 -23.72 28.75 38.81
CA ALA A 11 -23.77 27.30 39.00
C ALA A 11 -23.97 26.55 37.66
N PHE A 12 -24.83 27.06 36.77
CA PHE A 12 -25.09 26.46 35.47
C PHE A 12 -23.86 26.59 34.52
N LYS A 13 -23.18 27.74 34.52
CA LYS A 13 -21.92 27.90 33.74
C LYS A 13 -20.80 27.03 34.27
N SER A 14 -20.67 26.87 35.57
CA SER A 14 -19.69 25.99 36.21
C SER A 14 -19.98 24.52 35.91
N ALA A 15 -21.24 24.09 35.91
CA ALA A 15 -21.62 22.72 35.53
C ALA A 15 -21.32 22.42 34.05
N ILE A 16 -21.62 23.37 33.15
CA ILE A 16 -21.27 23.21 31.71
C ILE A 16 -19.76 23.14 31.53
N ALA A 17 -18.98 23.97 32.21
CA ALA A 17 -17.51 23.94 32.13
C ALA A 17 -16.96 22.61 32.68
N LEU A 18 -17.50 22.10 33.77
CA LEU A 18 -17.10 20.81 34.36
C LEU A 18 -17.45 19.62 33.40
N PHE A 19 -18.62 19.67 32.79
CA PHE A 19 -19.07 18.65 31.83
C PHE A 19 -18.18 18.67 30.56
N ALA A 20 -17.81 19.86 30.07
CA ALA A 20 -16.92 20.02 28.92
C ALA A 20 -15.50 19.52 29.23
N THR A 21 -14.96 19.79 30.42
CA THR A 21 -13.65 19.27 30.85
C THR A 21 -13.66 17.74 31.03
N LEU A 22 -14.72 17.19 31.61
CA LEU A 22 -14.84 15.74 31.79
C LEU A 22 -14.96 15.01 30.46
N SER A 23 -15.75 15.54 29.50
CA SER A 23 -15.84 14.95 28.15
C SER A 23 -14.55 15.07 27.37
N CYS A 24 -13.78 16.16 27.54
CA CYS A 24 -12.47 16.31 26.94
C CYS A 24 -11.46 15.28 27.50
N LEU A 25 -11.45 15.08 28.81
CA LEU A 25 -10.58 14.10 29.47
C LEU A 25 -10.89 12.66 29.03
N THR A 26 -12.17 12.31 28.91
CA THR A 26 -12.56 10.95 28.43
C THR A 26 -12.20 10.72 26.97
N GLN A 27 -12.28 11.75 26.12
CA GLN A 27 -11.86 11.64 24.71
C GLN A 27 -10.34 11.51 24.58
N VAL A 28 -9.56 12.24 25.36
CA VAL A 28 -8.09 12.13 25.39
C VAL A 28 -7.68 10.73 25.83
N GLN A 29 -8.28 10.22 26.90
CA GLN A 29 -7.98 8.86 27.40
C GLN A 29 -8.33 7.79 26.35
N ALA A 30 -9.49 7.87 25.71
CA ALA A 30 -9.88 6.92 24.67
C ALA A 30 -8.94 6.96 23.45
N GLN A 31 -8.40 8.14 23.11
CA GLN A 31 -7.40 8.26 22.04
C GLN A 31 -6.05 7.66 22.46
N GLU A 32 -5.61 7.86 23.69
CA GLU A 32 -4.38 7.24 24.22
C GLU A 32 -4.50 5.73 24.27
N ASP A 33 -5.65 5.19 24.68
CA ASP A 33 -5.89 3.74 24.76
C ASP A 33 -5.78 3.08 23.37
N LYS A 34 -6.42 3.65 22.33
CA LYS A 34 -6.33 3.08 20.97
C LYS A 34 -4.94 3.22 20.34
N LEU A 35 -4.24 4.32 20.58
CA LEU A 35 -2.85 4.46 20.12
C LEU A 35 -1.91 3.45 20.79
N THR A 36 -2.17 3.10 22.04
CA THR A 36 -1.46 2.04 22.76
C THR A 36 -1.66 0.69 22.08
N VAL A 37 -2.90 0.35 21.70
CA VAL A 37 -3.21 -0.89 20.99
C VAL A 37 -2.54 -0.91 19.60
N ILE A 38 -2.62 0.19 18.84
CA ILE A 38 -1.97 0.32 17.54
C ILE A 38 -0.45 0.15 17.68
N ASN A 39 0.17 0.80 18.66
CA ASN A 39 1.60 0.66 18.92
C ASN A 39 2.00 -0.79 19.24
N SER A 40 1.23 -1.47 20.08
CA SER A 40 1.45 -2.89 20.40
C SER A 40 1.34 -3.76 19.16
N TYR A 41 0.31 -3.57 18.35
CA TYR A 41 0.14 -4.32 17.10
C TYR A 41 1.33 -4.13 16.13
N ILE A 42 1.83 -2.89 15.99
CA ILE A 42 3.02 -2.60 15.17
C ILE A 42 4.27 -3.28 15.73
N ASP A 43 4.43 -3.31 17.06
CA ASP A 43 5.54 -4.03 17.71
C ASP A 43 5.45 -5.55 17.46
N ASP A 44 4.24 -6.11 17.54
CA ASP A 44 3.99 -7.51 17.28
C ASP A 44 4.31 -7.88 15.83
N LEU A 45 3.94 -7.03 14.85
CA LEU A 45 4.31 -7.26 13.45
C LEU A 45 5.82 -7.45 13.26
N PHE A 46 6.63 -6.66 13.96
CA PHE A 46 8.09 -6.79 13.88
C PHE A 46 8.62 -7.96 14.72
N THR A 47 8.14 -8.12 15.95
CA THR A 47 8.57 -9.15 16.90
C THR A 47 8.35 -10.55 16.34
N TYR A 48 7.22 -10.77 15.68
CA TYR A 48 6.86 -12.04 15.05
C TYR A 48 7.28 -12.15 13.58
N ASN A 49 8.14 -11.24 13.10
CA ASN A 49 8.65 -11.21 11.72
C ASN A 49 7.54 -11.17 10.66
N LYS A 50 6.46 -10.46 10.91
CA LYS A 50 5.32 -10.31 10.00
C LYS A 50 5.52 -9.14 9.05
N ALA A 51 5.95 -7.99 9.59
CA ALA A 51 6.28 -6.81 8.79
C ALA A 51 7.32 -5.92 9.49
N MET A 52 8.00 -5.11 8.71
CA MET A 52 8.80 -3.98 9.18
C MET A 52 8.63 -2.80 8.26
N GLY A 53 8.62 -1.59 8.83
CA GLY A 53 8.36 -0.37 8.07
C GLY A 53 8.12 0.85 8.95
N SER A 54 7.50 1.85 8.35
CA SER A 54 7.15 3.14 8.97
C SER A 54 5.65 3.38 8.92
N PHE A 55 5.12 3.92 10.01
CA PHE A 55 3.70 4.11 10.26
C PHE A 55 3.48 5.51 10.82
N THR A 56 2.69 6.35 10.15
CA THR A 56 2.37 7.69 10.61
C THR A 56 0.88 7.93 10.59
N ILE A 57 0.36 8.51 11.68
CA ILE A 57 -1.01 9.04 11.76
C ILE A 57 -0.92 10.53 12.09
N LEU A 58 -1.49 11.34 11.22
CA LEU A 58 -1.62 12.78 11.37
C LEU A 58 -3.10 13.12 11.59
N ASP A 59 -3.46 13.62 12.77
CA ASP A 59 -4.82 14.01 13.13
C ASP A 59 -4.91 15.54 13.27
N LYS A 60 -5.68 16.18 12.41
CA LYS A 60 -5.87 17.64 12.36
C LYS A 60 -4.56 18.41 12.36
N GLY A 61 -3.57 17.86 11.64
CA GLY A 61 -2.23 18.43 11.53
C GLY A 61 -1.26 18.07 12.65
N ASN A 62 -1.71 17.38 13.71
CA ASN A 62 -0.84 16.91 14.78
C ASN A 62 -0.36 15.48 14.50
N VAL A 63 0.91 15.22 14.71
CA VAL A 63 1.47 13.87 14.65
C VAL A 63 1.05 13.13 15.91
N VAL A 64 0.13 12.16 15.78
CA VAL A 64 -0.33 11.35 16.91
C VAL A 64 0.35 9.99 16.95
N LEU A 65 0.86 9.51 15.81
CA LEU A 65 1.72 8.34 15.70
C LEU A 65 2.79 8.61 14.63
N ASP A 66 4.05 8.35 14.96
CA ASP A 66 5.17 8.28 14.02
C ASP A 66 6.13 7.19 14.50
N LYS A 67 5.96 5.99 13.98
CA LYS A 67 6.64 4.80 14.47
C LYS A 67 7.35 4.06 13.34
N GLN A 68 8.58 3.67 13.60
CA GLN A 68 9.39 2.86 12.70
C GLN A 68 9.75 1.55 13.38
N THR A 69 9.73 0.46 12.62
CA THR A 69 10.13 -0.86 13.08
C THR A 69 11.04 -1.52 12.07
N GLY A 70 11.99 -2.33 12.56
CA GLY A 70 12.84 -3.12 11.71
C GLY A 70 14.06 -2.36 11.18
N TYR A 71 14.42 -2.62 9.93
CA TYR A 71 15.74 -2.30 9.41
C TYR A 71 15.65 -1.46 8.14
N SER A 72 16.51 -0.44 8.06
CA SER A 72 16.69 0.35 6.84
C SER A 72 17.64 -0.35 5.86
N ASN A 73 18.66 -1.05 6.35
CA ASN A 73 19.66 -1.70 5.51
C ASN A 73 20.37 -2.85 6.24
N ARG A 74 21.20 -3.59 5.50
CA ARG A 74 22.11 -4.58 6.06
C ARG A 74 23.52 -4.01 6.07
N LYS A 75 24.25 -4.13 7.19
CA LYS A 75 25.67 -3.77 7.23
C LYS A 75 26.46 -4.62 6.25
N VAL A 76 27.21 -3.97 5.35
CA VAL A 76 28.05 -4.63 4.34
C VAL A 76 29.52 -4.33 4.66
N GLY A 77 30.38 -5.37 4.72
CA GLY A 77 31.83 -5.21 4.91
C GLY A 77 32.50 -6.48 5.43
N LEU A 78 33.82 -6.61 5.25
CA LEU A 78 34.63 -7.80 5.61
C LEU A 78 34.59 -8.13 7.11
N LEU A 79 34.27 -7.18 7.98
CA LEU A 79 34.13 -7.31 9.44
C LEU A 79 32.69 -7.12 9.93
N ALA A 80 31.72 -7.03 9.02
CA ALA A 80 30.34 -6.90 9.40
C ALA A 80 29.83 -8.26 9.94
N SER A 81 29.94 -8.45 11.26
CA SER A 81 29.03 -9.34 11.95
C SER A 81 27.63 -9.06 11.38
N ARG A 82 26.84 -10.09 11.09
CA ARG A 82 25.49 -10.03 10.48
C ARG A 82 24.60 -8.98 11.18
N GLY A 83 24.85 -7.69 10.90
CA GLY A 83 24.17 -6.56 11.54
C GLY A 83 23.26 -5.86 10.55
N TYR A 84 22.11 -5.47 11.04
CA TYR A 84 21.18 -4.59 10.33
C TYR A 84 21.33 -3.16 10.83
N VAL A 85 20.96 -2.19 9.98
CA VAL A 85 20.84 -0.79 10.36
C VAL A 85 19.39 -0.54 10.71
N PRO A 86 19.05 -0.12 11.94
CA PRO A 86 17.68 0.22 12.28
C PRO A 86 17.11 1.30 11.36
N ALA A 87 15.82 1.23 11.06
CA ALA A 87 15.08 2.32 10.45
C ALA A 87 14.80 3.40 11.50
N ASP A 88 14.76 4.66 11.08
CA ASP A 88 14.40 5.81 11.92
C ASP A 88 13.42 6.74 11.19
N SER A 89 12.93 7.78 11.85
CA SER A 89 11.95 8.71 11.32
C SER A 89 12.44 9.55 10.13
N SER A 90 13.75 9.62 9.91
CA SER A 90 14.37 10.30 8.77
C SER A 90 14.61 9.36 7.59
N SER A 91 14.36 8.06 7.77
CA SER A 91 14.61 7.04 6.75
C SER A 91 13.53 7.07 5.68
N PRO A 92 13.77 7.54 4.44
CA PRO A 92 12.76 7.60 3.39
C PRO A 92 12.65 6.26 2.65
N TYR A 93 11.41 5.89 2.35
CA TYR A 93 11.02 4.69 1.61
C TYR A 93 10.79 5.02 0.14
N LYS A 94 10.95 4.06 -0.76
CA LYS A 94 10.38 4.16 -2.11
C LYS A 94 8.86 4.10 -1.98
N VAL A 95 8.20 5.24 -2.15
CA VAL A 95 6.73 5.32 -2.02
C VAL A 95 6.00 4.78 -3.25
N ALA A 96 6.75 4.37 -4.27
CA ALA A 96 6.23 3.76 -5.49
C ALA A 96 5.10 4.62 -6.12
N SER A 97 3.98 4.02 -6.46
CA SER A 97 2.88 4.69 -7.18
C SER A 97 2.23 5.86 -6.43
N ILE A 98 2.48 6.07 -5.15
CA ILE A 98 2.12 7.33 -4.45
C ILE A 98 2.76 8.54 -5.16
N SER A 99 3.90 8.36 -5.84
CA SER A 99 4.51 9.36 -6.72
C SER A 99 3.53 9.96 -7.73
N LYS A 100 2.54 9.18 -8.18
CA LYS A 100 1.54 9.64 -9.15
C LYS A 100 0.67 10.75 -8.61
N THR A 101 0.34 10.72 -7.32
CA THR A 101 -0.45 11.79 -6.72
C THR A 101 0.32 13.12 -6.74
N MET A 102 1.63 13.09 -6.45
CA MET A 102 2.47 14.28 -6.54
C MET A 102 2.63 14.76 -8.00
N THR A 103 2.80 13.82 -8.93
CA THR A 103 2.85 14.15 -10.37
C THR A 103 1.55 14.76 -10.85
N ALA A 104 0.39 14.19 -10.50
CA ALA A 104 -0.91 14.76 -10.83
C ALA A 104 -1.11 16.16 -10.21
N THR A 105 -0.67 16.36 -8.97
CA THR A 105 -0.72 17.69 -8.32
C THR A 105 0.05 18.72 -9.12
N MET A 106 1.27 18.42 -9.57
CA MET A 106 2.07 19.33 -10.41
C MET A 106 1.42 19.60 -11.79
N VAL A 107 0.84 18.57 -12.41
CA VAL A 107 0.07 18.74 -13.66
C VAL A 107 -1.11 19.69 -13.44
N MET A 108 -1.88 19.52 -12.36
CA MET A 108 -3.00 20.39 -12.05
C MET A 108 -2.55 21.83 -11.72
N GLN A 109 -1.40 22.01 -11.07
CA GLN A 109 -0.80 23.34 -10.87
C GLN A 109 -0.42 24.02 -12.20
N LEU A 110 0.05 23.26 -13.19
CA LEU A 110 0.29 23.80 -14.54
C LEU A 110 -1.02 24.19 -15.26
N ILE A 111 -2.10 23.45 -15.01
CA ILE A 111 -3.43 23.75 -15.54
C ILE A 111 -3.98 25.03 -14.89
N GLU A 112 -3.91 25.16 -13.57
CA GLU A 112 -4.29 26.37 -12.84
C GLU A 112 -3.50 27.61 -13.30
N ALA A 113 -2.23 27.40 -13.67
CA ALA A 113 -1.38 28.44 -14.24
C ALA A 113 -1.62 28.73 -15.74
N ASN A 114 -2.62 28.09 -16.37
CA ASN A 114 -2.92 28.18 -17.81
C ASN A 114 -1.75 27.79 -18.71
N LYS A 115 -0.84 26.93 -18.25
CA LYS A 115 0.29 26.41 -19.04
C LYS A 115 -0.02 25.08 -19.70
N LEU A 116 -1.09 24.44 -19.26
CA LEU A 116 -1.58 23.16 -19.76
C LEU A 116 -3.12 23.16 -19.66
N SER A 117 -3.77 22.28 -20.39
CA SER A 117 -5.21 22.03 -20.29
C SER A 117 -5.46 20.53 -20.18
N LEU A 118 -6.57 20.13 -19.54
CA LEU A 118 -7.01 18.74 -19.53
C LEU A 118 -7.25 18.19 -20.94
N ASP A 119 -7.61 19.05 -21.90
CA ASP A 119 -7.89 18.68 -23.28
C ASP A 119 -6.67 18.75 -24.20
N THR A 120 -5.52 19.26 -23.70
CA THR A 120 -4.25 19.29 -24.44
C THR A 120 -3.89 17.87 -24.89
N LYS A 121 -3.48 17.74 -26.13
CA LYS A 121 -3.21 16.43 -26.72
C LYS A 121 -1.77 15.99 -26.52
N LEU A 122 -1.58 14.67 -26.31
CA LEU A 122 -0.26 14.07 -26.21
C LEU A 122 0.61 14.36 -27.47
N ASN A 123 -0.03 14.45 -28.61
CA ASN A 123 0.60 14.77 -29.89
C ASN A 123 1.37 16.09 -29.90
N ASP A 124 0.97 17.05 -29.06
CA ASP A 124 1.67 18.34 -28.93
C ASP A 124 3.07 18.19 -28.32
N PHE A 125 3.31 17.06 -27.67
CA PHE A 125 4.57 16.76 -26.98
C PHE A 125 5.31 15.55 -27.59
N PHE A 126 4.59 14.50 -27.93
CA PHE A 126 5.12 13.18 -28.33
C PHE A 126 4.29 12.57 -29.46
N PRO A 127 4.39 13.11 -30.69
CA PRO A 127 3.61 12.63 -31.84
C PRO A 127 3.96 11.19 -32.26
N GLU A 128 5.12 10.67 -31.80
CA GLU A 128 5.56 9.31 -32.07
C GLU A 128 4.80 8.24 -31.26
N ILE A 129 4.04 8.62 -30.24
CA ILE A 129 3.26 7.67 -29.42
C ILE A 129 1.98 7.29 -30.16
N SER A 130 1.63 6.00 -30.10
CA SER A 130 0.40 5.48 -30.70
C SER A 130 -0.86 6.22 -30.21
N ASN A 131 -1.69 6.67 -31.15
CA ASN A 131 -2.91 7.44 -30.90
C ASN A 131 -2.71 8.80 -30.17
N ALA A 132 -1.51 9.37 -30.21
CA ALA A 132 -1.17 10.61 -29.49
C ALA A 132 -2.12 11.77 -29.81
N GLU A 133 -2.64 11.88 -31.04
CA GLU A 133 -3.59 12.89 -31.50
C GLU A 133 -4.97 12.78 -30.82
N HIS A 134 -5.28 11.60 -30.27
CA HIS A 134 -6.55 11.35 -29.57
C HIS A 134 -6.41 11.36 -28.06
N ILE A 135 -5.22 11.06 -27.53
CA ILE A 135 -4.94 11.02 -26.09
C ILE A 135 -4.85 12.44 -25.55
N SER A 136 -5.64 12.75 -24.52
CA SER A 136 -5.60 14.01 -23.78
C SER A 136 -4.82 13.87 -22.46
N ILE A 137 -4.44 14.99 -21.84
CA ILE A 137 -3.89 15.02 -20.46
C ILE A 137 -4.86 14.37 -19.49
N ARG A 138 -6.18 14.58 -19.65
CA ARG A 138 -7.23 13.91 -18.88
C ARG A 138 -7.12 12.40 -18.99
N ASP A 139 -6.96 11.86 -20.19
CA ASP A 139 -6.87 10.40 -20.41
C ASP A 139 -5.62 9.79 -19.73
N LEU A 140 -4.51 10.52 -19.73
CA LEU A 140 -3.29 10.11 -19.02
C LEU A 140 -3.51 10.10 -17.50
N LEU A 141 -4.08 11.16 -16.94
CA LEU A 141 -4.36 11.27 -15.50
C LEU A 141 -5.32 10.18 -15.01
N GLN A 142 -6.29 9.79 -15.83
CA GLN A 142 -7.32 8.79 -15.50
C GLN A 142 -6.98 7.35 -15.86
N HIS A 143 -5.80 7.07 -16.44
CA HIS A 143 -5.47 5.78 -17.00
C HIS A 143 -6.47 5.30 -18.06
N ARG A 144 -6.90 6.22 -18.95
CA ARG A 144 -7.85 5.96 -20.04
C ARG A 144 -7.23 6.17 -21.42
N SER A 145 -5.92 6.30 -21.50
CA SER A 145 -5.19 6.55 -22.75
C SER A 145 -5.17 5.36 -23.70
N GLY A 146 -5.36 4.13 -23.21
CA GLY A 146 -5.15 2.89 -23.95
C GLY A 146 -3.68 2.49 -24.09
N LEU A 147 -2.73 3.24 -23.55
CA LEU A 147 -1.32 2.91 -23.60
C LEU A 147 -0.99 1.67 -22.78
N VAL A 148 -0.31 0.72 -23.40
CA VAL A 148 0.17 -0.50 -22.75
C VAL A 148 1.03 -0.15 -21.54
N ASN A 149 0.88 -0.91 -20.47
CA ASN A 149 1.74 -0.79 -19.31
C ASN A 149 3.06 -1.49 -19.59
N PHE A 150 4.13 -0.74 -19.79
CA PHE A 150 5.44 -1.26 -20.20
C PHE A 150 6.05 -2.28 -19.23
N ILE A 151 5.59 -2.34 -17.98
CA ILE A 151 6.09 -3.35 -17.02
C ILE A 151 5.52 -4.76 -17.30
N ASP A 152 4.46 -4.86 -18.10
CA ASP A 152 3.82 -6.12 -18.44
C ASP A 152 4.40 -6.70 -19.76
N GLU A 153 5.32 -5.96 -20.40
CA GLU A 153 5.95 -6.38 -21.65
C GLU A 153 6.97 -7.51 -21.42
N PRO A 154 7.04 -8.49 -22.34
CA PRO A 154 7.93 -9.64 -22.19
C PRO A 154 9.41 -9.28 -22.06
N ASP A 155 9.85 -8.16 -22.65
CA ASP A 155 11.25 -7.71 -22.62
C ASP A 155 11.57 -6.86 -21.36
N PHE A 156 10.58 -6.51 -20.56
CA PHE A 156 10.74 -5.68 -19.35
C PHE A 156 11.87 -6.19 -18.44
N LEU A 157 11.94 -7.50 -18.21
CA LEU A 157 12.97 -8.13 -17.40
C LEU A 157 14.38 -7.97 -17.95
N SER A 158 14.54 -7.59 -19.21
CA SER A 158 15.85 -7.38 -19.84
C SER A 158 16.50 -6.03 -19.48
N TYR A 159 15.69 -5.05 -19.05
CA TYR A 159 16.16 -3.67 -18.83
C TYR A 159 15.73 -3.03 -17.49
N TYR A 160 14.79 -3.59 -16.74
CA TYR A 160 14.21 -2.94 -15.54
C TYR A 160 15.24 -2.55 -14.47
N THR A 161 16.38 -3.23 -14.41
CA THR A 161 17.48 -2.95 -13.47
C THR A 161 18.57 -2.04 -14.03
N LYS A 162 18.49 -1.68 -15.32
CA LYS A 162 19.51 -0.89 -16.02
C LYS A 162 19.03 0.54 -16.18
N PRO A 163 19.88 1.55 -15.91
CA PRO A 163 19.52 2.94 -16.21
C PRO A 163 19.07 3.09 -17.68
N GLN A 164 17.95 3.76 -17.87
CA GLN A 164 17.42 4.10 -19.20
C GLN A 164 17.40 5.62 -19.34
N THR A 165 17.77 6.12 -20.51
CA THR A 165 17.56 7.53 -20.86
C THR A 165 16.09 7.77 -21.21
N GLN A 166 15.64 9.03 -21.16
CA GLN A 166 14.31 9.40 -21.66
C GLN A 166 14.10 8.94 -23.11
N ALA A 167 15.10 9.14 -23.99
CA ALA A 167 15.00 8.72 -25.39
C ALA A 167 14.81 7.20 -25.54
N GLN A 168 15.48 6.40 -24.70
CA GLN A 168 15.30 4.94 -24.71
C GLN A 168 13.90 4.54 -24.25
N MET A 169 13.39 5.16 -23.17
CA MET A 169 12.03 4.90 -22.72
C MET A 169 11.00 5.35 -23.74
N MET A 170 11.16 6.53 -24.35
CA MET A 170 10.28 7.01 -25.41
C MET A 170 10.25 6.07 -26.63
N ALA A 171 11.42 5.59 -27.08
CA ALA A 171 11.49 4.64 -28.18
C ALA A 171 10.75 3.32 -27.87
N ARG A 172 10.81 2.85 -26.60
CA ARG A 172 10.04 1.68 -26.16
C ARG A 172 8.53 1.96 -26.19
N LEU A 173 8.09 3.07 -25.59
CA LEU A 173 6.67 3.44 -25.55
C LEU A 173 6.09 3.62 -26.95
N ALA A 174 6.84 4.24 -27.87
CA ALA A 174 6.42 4.43 -29.26
C ALA A 174 6.31 3.12 -30.05
N ALA A 175 7.05 2.08 -29.65
CA ALA A 175 6.98 0.76 -30.27
C ALA A 175 5.77 -0.08 -29.80
N LEU A 176 5.10 0.31 -28.71
CA LEU A 176 3.98 -0.43 -28.15
C LEU A 176 2.67 -0.07 -28.87
N PRO A 177 1.78 -1.06 -29.10
CA PRO A 177 0.44 -0.79 -29.60
C PRO A 177 -0.41 -0.11 -28.53
N SER A 178 -1.62 0.30 -28.90
CA SER A 178 -2.65 0.71 -27.95
C SER A 178 -3.61 -0.45 -27.71
N ASN A 179 -3.99 -0.68 -26.44
CA ASN A 179 -4.92 -1.77 -26.06
C ASN A 179 -6.38 -1.44 -26.43
N PHE A 180 -6.73 -0.15 -26.44
CA PHE A 180 -8.08 0.31 -26.76
C PHE A 180 -8.06 1.80 -27.19
N PRO A 181 -9.11 2.30 -27.85
CA PRO A 181 -9.22 3.70 -28.21
C PRO A 181 -9.22 4.62 -26.97
N PRO A 182 -8.47 5.75 -26.99
CA PRO A 182 -8.43 6.69 -25.87
C PRO A 182 -9.82 7.10 -25.38
N GLY A 183 -9.99 7.17 -24.06
CA GLY A 183 -11.24 7.54 -23.39
C GLY A 183 -12.28 6.41 -23.29
N SER A 184 -12.14 5.28 -24.02
CA SER A 184 -13.16 4.25 -24.08
C SER A 184 -13.20 3.31 -22.87
N GLN A 185 -12.03 3.03 -22.26
CA GLN A 185 -11.89 2.09 -21.15
C GLN A 185 -10.89 2.65 -20.11
N TYR A 186 -10.85 2.00 -18.94
CA TYR A 186 -9.85 2.21 -17.90
C TYR A 186 -8.89 1.01 -17.89
N GLU A 187 -7.60 1.28 -17.94
CA GLU A 187 -6.56 0.29 -17.70
C GLU A 187 -5.32 0.99 -17.11
N TYR A 188 -4.94 0.56 -15.90
CA TYR A 188 -3.81 1.16 -15.22
C TYR A 188 -2.52 0.97 -16.01
N SER A 189 -1.83 2.07 -16.32
CA SER A 189 -0.56 2.03 -17.05
C SER A 189 0.44 3.03 -16.47
N ASN A 190 1.64 2.56 -16.13
CA ASN A 190 2.74 3.41 -15.70
C ASN A 190 3.23 4.34 -16.81
N ALA A 191 3.02 3.98 -18.09
CA ALA A 191 3.35 4.82 -19.21
C ALA A 191 2.69 6.21 -19.13
N ASN A 192 1.46 6.27 -18.66
CA ASN A 192 0.72 7.54 -18.51
C ASN A 192 1.47 8.54 -17.62
N TYR A 193 1.90 8.11 -16.46
CA TYR A 193 2.56 9.00 -15.49
C TYR A 193 4.04 9.22 -15.79
N LEU A 194 4.69 8.31 -16.49
CA LEU A 194 6.02 8.55 -17.06
C LEU A 194 5.96 9.69 -18.09
N LEU A 195 4.97 9.65 -19.01
CA LEU A 195 4.74 10.69 -20.00
C LEU A 195 4.32 12.02 -19.35
N LEU A 196 3.46 12.01 -18.33
CA LEU A 196 3.11 13.23 -17.57
C LEU A 196 4.35 13.89 -16.96
N GLY A 197 5.29 13.09 -16.43
CA GLY A 197 6.57 13.61 -15.95
C GLY A 197 7.37 14.31 -17.06
N TYR A 198 7.49 13.71 -18.23
CA TYR A 198 8.18 14.33 -19.37
C TYR A 198 7.45 15.56 -19.91
N ILE A 199 6.12 15.59 -19.83
CA ILE A 199 5.31 16.77 -20.19
C ILE A 199 5.58 17.93 -19.21
N ILE A 200 5.65 17.65 -17.91
CA ILE A 200 6.02 18.64 -16.90
C ILE A 200 7.36 19.28 -17.24
N GLU A 201 8.37 18.47 -17.59
CA GLU A 201 9.69 18.98 -17.97
C GLU A 201 9.64 19.83 -19.24
N LYS A 202 8.91 19.38 -20.28
CA LYS A 202 8.77 20.15 -21.53
C LYS A 202 8.05 21.49 -21.33
N VAL A 203 6.98 21.51 -20.52
CA VAL A 203 6.17 22.72 -20.28
C VAL A 203 6.92 23.72 -19.41
N THR A 204 7.70 23.24 -18.43
CA THR A 204 8.41 24.12 -17.49
C THR A 204 9.82 24.49 -17.91
N GLY A 205 10.45 23.71 -18.78
CA GLY A 205 11.88 23.83 -19.11
C GLY A 205 12.81 23.48 -17.95
N LYS A 206 12.29 22.81 -16.91
CA LYS A 206 13.02 22.41 -15.72
C LYS A 206 12.95 20.88 -15.57
N SER A 207 13.90 20.29 -14.86
CA SER A 207 13.82 18.87 -14.49
C SER A 207 12.63 18.61 -13.58
N PHE A 208 12.11 17.38 -13.60
CA PHE A 208 11.02 16.95 -12.73
C PHE A 208 11.34 17.19 -11.24
N ASP A 209 12.59 16.95 -10.82
CA ASP A 209 13.05 17.19 -9.45
C ASP A 209 12.99 18.68 -9.08
N GLU A 210 13.41 19.59 -9.98
CA GLU A 210 13.33 21.04 -9.73
C GLU A 210 11.88 21.50 -9.58
N VAL A 211 10.96 20.94 -10.38
CA VAL A 211 9.53 21.25 -10.30
C VAL A 211 8.93 20.70 -9.01
N LEU A 212 9.22 19.43 -8.68
CA LEU A 212 8.77 18.81 -7.44
C LEU A 212 9.23 19.61 -6.21
N ARG A 213 10.49 20.02 -6.20
CA ARG A 213 11.02 20.88 -5.11
C ARG A 213 10.31 22.21 -5.02
N ALA A 214 10.21 22.91 -6.11
CA ALA A 214 9.65 24.26 -6.11
C ALA A 214 8.15 24.29 -5.80
N GLN A 215 7.40 23.30 -6.25
CA GLN A 215 5.94 23.30 -6.19
C GLN A 215 5.34 22.50 -5.04
N ILE A 216 6.09 21.54 -4.47
CA ILE A 216 5.59 20.64 -3.43
C ILE A 216 6.51 20.62 -2.21
N THR A 217 7.78 20.18 -2.36
CA THR A 217 8.56 19.84 -1.16
C THR A 217 9.04 21.09 -0.39
N GLN A 218 9.45 22.15 -1.07
CA GLN A 218 9.86 23.40 -0.41
C GLN A 218 8.69 24.13 0.26
N PRO A 219 7.54 24.37 -0.42
CA PRO A 219 6.40 25.02 0.21
C PRO A 219 5.90 24.33 1.47
N LEU A 220 5.95 22.99 1.51
CA LEU A 220 5.47 22.19 2.62
C LEU A 220 6.58 21.75 3.60
N ASN A 221 7.83 22.17 3.37
CA ASN A 221 9.00 21.77 4.14
C ASN A 221 9.14 20.24 4.28
N LEU A 222 8.95 19.51 3.17
CA LEU A 222 9.10 18.06 3.11
C LEU A 222 10.57 17.71 2.86
N THR A 223 11.36 17.71 3.92
CA THR A 223 12.82 17.64 3.84
C THR A 223 13.35 16.24 3.49
N HIS A 224 12.52 15.21 3.60
CA HIS A 224 12.88 13.82 3.31
C HIS A 224 12.16 13.28 2.06
N THR A 225 11.60 14.17 1.24
CA THR A 225 10.93 13.82 -0.03
C THR A 225 11.78 14.29 -1.20
N GLN A 226 12.13 13.36 -2.08
CA GLN A 226 12.97 13.64 -3.24
C GLN A 226 12.66 12.75 -4.43
N TYR A 227 12.95 13.24 -5.63
CA TYR A 227 12.91 12.46 -6.86
C TYR A 227 14.28 11.82 -7.10
N CYS A 228 14.36 10.52 -6.94
CA CYS A 228 15.63 9.80 -6.93
C CYS A 228 15.81 9.01 -8.22
N LEU A 229 16.57 9.54 -9.16
CA LEU A 229 16.93 8.85 -10.41
C LEU A 229 18.28 8.11 -10.35
N ASP A 230 19.15 8.48 -9.43
CA ASP A 230 20.42 7.79 -9.16
C ASP A 230 20.43 7.28 -7.73
N LEU A 231 20.26 5.98 -7.57
CA LEU A 231 20.29 5.31 -6.27
C LEU A 231 21.59 5.50 -5.49
N LYS A 232 22.69 5.84 -6.18
CA LYS A 232 23.98 6.09 -5.53
C LYS A 232 24.12 7.54 -5.04
N ALA A 233 23.44 8.46 -5.72
CA ALA A 233 23.45 9.88 -5.37
C ALA A 233 22.39 10.23 -4.32
N CYS A 234 21.33 9.44 -4.23
CA CYS A 234 20.32 9.62 -3.21
C CYS A 234 20.81 8.99 -1.90
N ASP A 235 21.00 9.78 -0.84
CA ASP A 235 21.45 9.33 0.48
C ASP A 235 20.49 8.34 1.18
N VAL A 236 19.67 7.68 0.41
CA VAL A 236 18.51 6.95 0.90
C VAL A 236 18.47 5.55 0.37
N HIS A 237 19.03 4.65 1.13
CA HIS A 237 18.91 3.24 0.84
C HIS A 237 18.21 2.51 1.99
N ILE A 238 16.89 2.69 2.09
CA ILE A 238 16.14 1.64 2.74
C ILE A 238 16.09 0.49 1.75
N ALA A 239 16.69 -0.65 2.12
CA ALA A 239 16.55 -1.89 1.38
C ALA A 239 15.14 -2.46 1.60
N SER A 240 14.58 -3.14 0.60
CA SER A 240 13.42 -3.99 0.81
C SER A 240 13.86 -5.44 1.06
N PHE A 241 13.01 -6.17 1.79
CA PHE A 241 13.34 -7.51 2.27
C PHE A 241 12.17 -8.47 2.02
N TYR A 242 12.50 -9.74 1.83
CA TYR A 242 11.58 -10.85 2.00
C TYR A 242 12.04 -11.74 3.16
N TYR A 243 11.08 -12.46 3.78
CA TYR A 243 11.39 -13.36 4.89
C TYR A 243 11.63 -14.77 4.36
N TRP A 244 12.80 -15.35 4.65
CA TRP A 244 13.19 -16.66 4.18
C TRP A 244 14.12 -17.35 5.20
N ASN A 245 13.89 -18.63 5.47
CA ASN A 245 14.70 -19.42 6.43
C ASN A 245 14.94 -18.70 7.76
N ASN A 246 13.86 -18.17 8.37
CA ASN A 246 13.88 -17.44 9.64
C ASN A 246 14.78 -16.17 9.62
N ALA A 247 14.95 -15.55 8.47
CA ALA A 247 15.72 -14.32 8.34
C ALA A 247 15.13 -13.36 7.29
N TRP A 248 15.31 -12.07 7.50
CA TRP A 248 15.06 -11.07 6.50
C TRP A 248 16.19 -11.04 5.47
N VAL A 249 15.86 -11.20 4.21
CA VAL A 249 16.81 -11.24 3.08
C VAL A 249 16.55 -10.06 2.17
N ALA A 250 17.59 -9.24 1.93
CA ALA A 250 17.44 -8.07 1.06
C ALA A 250 17.13 -8.48 -0.39
N ILE A 251 16.19 -7.78 -1.00
CA ILE A 251 15.79 -7.98 -2.39
C ILE A 251 16.81 -7.30 -3.30
N THR A 252 17.38 -8.06 -4.21
CA THR A 252 18.31 -7.56 -5.24
C THR A 252 18.08 -8.37 -6.53
N PRO A 253 18.35 -7.79 -7.73
CA PRO A 253 18.71 -6.40 -8.00
C PRO A 253 17.52 -5.43 -7.86
N HIS A 254 17.82 -4.13 -7.69
CA HIS A 254 16.80 -3.09 -7.62
C HIS A 254 16.34 -2.63 -9.00
N TRP A 255 15.09 -2.21 -9.10
CA TRP A 255 14.59 -1.51 -10.27
C TRP A 255 15.33 -0.19 -10.46
N SER A 256 15.71 0.10 -11.71
CA SER A 256 16.27 1.40 -12.03
C SER A 256 15.19 2.48 -11.94
N PRO A 257 15.40 3.53 -11.13
CA PRO A 257 14.40 4.59 -10.99
C PRO A 257 14.18 5.38 -12.29
N THR A 258 15.15 5.34 -13.24
CA THR A 258 14.96 5.97 -14.54
C THR A 258 13.94 5.24 -15.42
N VAL A 259 13.63 3.98 -15.13
CA VAL A 259 12.59 3.20 -15.84
C VAL A 259 11.19 3.61 -15.38
N THR A 260 11.02 3.82 -14.09
CA THR A 260 9.72 4.17 -13.51
C THR A 260 9.45 5.66 -13.47
N GLY A 261 10.48 6.49 -13.42
CA GLY A 261 10.39 7.95 -13.51
C GLY A 261 9.31 8.54 -12.62
N ALA A 262 8.58 9.50 -13.12
CA ALA A 262 7.50 10.20 -12.42
C ALA A 262 6.35 9.29 -11.96
N ALA A 263 6.28 8.07 -12.45
CA ALA A 263 5.27 7.09 -12.06
C ALA A 263 5.54 6.45 -10.68
N ALA A 264 6.84 6.32 -10.26
CA ALA A 264 7.13 5.56 -9.03
C ALA A 264 8.51 5.86 -8.39
N SER A 265 9.26 6.89 -8.82
CA SER A 265 10.65 7.11 -8.37
C SER A 265 10.82 8.18 -7.30
N ILE A 266 9.74 8.58 -6.63
CA ILE A 266 9.84 9.42 -5.45
C ILE A 266 10.15 8.55 -4.23
N THR A 267 11.06 9.04 -3.38
CA THR A 267 11.32 8.52 -2.04
C THR A 267 10.85 9.52 -1.02
N SER A 268 10.26 9.05 0.09
CA SER A 268 9.73 9.93 1.13
C SER A 268 9.58 9.19 2.46
N THR A 269 9.48 9.93 3.56
CA THR A 269 9.04 9.40 4.85
C THR A 269 7.51 9.36 4.90
N THR A 270 6.95 8.51 5.75
CA THR A 270 5.50 8.46 5.97
C THR A 270 4.96 9.77 6.53
N LEU A 271 5.77 10.49 7.31
CA LEU A 271 5.42 11.81 7.85
C LEU A 271 5.31 12.86 6.74
N ASP A 272 6.29 12.93 5.82
CA ASP A 272 6.25 13.88 4.71
C ASP A 272 5.07 13.59 3.78
N VAL A 273 4.81 12.31 3.49
CA VAL A 273 3.64 11.90 2.67
C VAL A 273 2.32 12.26 3.35
N SER A 274 2.23 12.13 4.69
CA SER A 274 1.02 12.51 5.43
C SER A 274 0.77 14.02 5.42
N ARG A 275 1.84 14.83 5.52
CA ARG A 275 1.78 16.28 5.37
C ARG A 275 1.37 16.69 3.96
N PHE A 276 1.94 16.05 2.95
CA PHE A 276 1.61 16.30 1.54
C PHE A 276 0.12 16.10 1.26
N ILE A 277 -0.42 14.91 1.58
CA ILE A 277 -1.82 14.62 1.25
C ILE A 277 -2.78 15.53 2.02
N ARG A 278 -2.51 15.80 3.29
CA ARG A 278 -3.30 16.75 4.07
C ARG A 278 -3.26 18.15 3.46
N ALA A 279 -2.08 18.69 3.18
CA ALA A 279 -1.91 20.03 2.59
C ALA A 279 -2.64 20.15 1.23
N MET A 280 -2.60 19.12 0.39
CA MET A 280 -3.35 19.05 -0.85
C MET A 280 -4.85 19.24 -0.59
N PHE A 281 -5.44 18.47 0.32
CA PHE A 281 -6.87 18.57 0.65
C PHE A 281 -7.25 19.85 1.41
N GLN A 282 -6.33 20.44 2.16
CA GLN A 282 -6.56 21.74 2.83
C GLN A 282 -6.49 22.93 1.87
N GLY A 283 -6.07 22.71 0.63
CA GLY A 283 -6.01 23.76 -0.38
C GLY A 283 -4.71 24.56 -0.39
N GLU A 284 -3.65 24.04 0.22
CA GLU A 284 -2.34 24.71 0.30
C GLU A 284 -1.54 24.60 -1.01
N LEU A 285 -1.81 23.55 -1.83
CA LEU A 285 -1.11 23.30 -3.09
C LEU A 285 -1.97 23.61 -4.33
N LEU A 286 -3.28 23.49 -4.21
CA LEU A 286 -4.28 23.64 -5.27
C LEU A 286 -5.57 24.21 -4.68
N PRO A 287 -6.38 24.93 -5.47
CA PRO A 287 -7.74 25.30 -5.05
C PRO A 287 -8.55 24.05 -4.63
N LYS A 288 -9.41 24.21 -3.63
CA LYS A 288 -10.22 23.08 -3.11
C LYS A 288 -11.13 22.48 -4.18
N GLU A 289 -11.62 23.30 -5.09
CA GLU A 289 -12.45 22.88 -6.22
C GLU A 289 -11.66 21.94 -7.15
N THR A 290 -10.39 22.24 -7.38
CA THR A 290 -9.47 21.43 -8.19
C THR A 290 -9.18 20.11 -7.50
N VAL A 291 -8.96 20.10 -6.18
CA VAL A 291 -8.78 18.86 -5.40
C VAL A 291 -10.05 18.01 -5.41
N GLN A 292 -11.23 18.62 -5.33
CA GLN A 292 -12.52 17.92 -5.47
C GLN A 292 -12.65 17.29 -6.87
N MET A 293 -12.25 18.00 -7.93
CA MET A 293 -12.21 17.45 -9.29
C MET A 293 -11.25 16.25 -9.35
N MET A 294 -10.02 16.37 -8.83
CA MET A 294 -9.06 15.26 -8.80
C MET A 294 -9.66 14.03 -8.11
N SER A 295 -10.32 14.23 -6.98
CA SER A 295 -10.94 13.15 -6.21
C SER A 295 -12.10 12.48 -6.95
N LYS A 296 -12.93 13.26 -7.64
CA LYS A 296 -14.09 12.79 -8.41
C LYS A 296 -13.69 12.09 -9.71
N GLU A 297 -12.68 12.62 -10.38
CA GLU A 297 -12.20 12.16 -11.69
C GLU A 297 -11.05 11.15 -11.57
N TYR A 298 -10.59 10.84 -10.34
CA TYR A 298 -9.48 9.94 -10.05
C TYR A 298 -8.14 10.34 -10.69
N PHE A 299 -7.81 11.63 -10.65
CA PHE A 299 -6.53 12.15 -11.16
C PHE A 299 -5.38 11.87 -10.18
N GLY A 300 -4.71 10.74 -10.35
CA GLY A 300 -3.59 10.31 -9.52
C GLY A 300 -3.95 10.01 -8.06
N ILE A 301 -5.22 9.88 -7.77
CA ILE A 301 -5.77 9.56 -6.46
C ILE A 301 -7.03 8.71 -6.66
N TYR A 302 -7.31 7.79 -5.74
CA TYR A 302 -8.52 6.98 -5.77
C TYR A 302 -9.03 6.75 -4.33
N SER A 303 -10.03 5.90 -4.15
CA SER A 303 -10.59 5.58 -2.83
C SER A 303 -10.29 4.11 -2.46
N PRO A 304 -9.13 3.81 -1.83
CA PRO A 304 -8.77 2.45 -1.44
C PRO A 304 -9.75 1.84 -0.44
N GLU A 305 -10.06 0.55 -0.55
CA GLU A 305 -11.12 -0.13 0.22
C GLU A 305 -10.64 -0.63 1.59
N TYR A 306 -10.15 0.27 2.46
CA TYR A 306 -9.64 -0.07 3.79
C TYR A 306 -10.58 0.33 4.95
N SER A 307 -11.67 1.04 4.69
CA SER A 307 -12.64 1.52 5.69
C SER A 307 -13.98 1.81 5.01
N GLN A 308 -15.05 1.96 5.80
CA GLN A 308 -16.35 2.45 5.29
C GLN A 308 -16.42 3.98 5.24
N LEU A 309 -15.48 4.69 5.87
CA LEU A 309 -15.43 6.15 5.85
C LEU A 309 -15.00 6.67 4.48
N GLU A 310 -15.46 7.88 4.13
CA GLU A 310 -15.00 8.58 2.94
C GLU A 310 -13.50 8.86 3.05
N ARG A 311 -12.73 8.38 2.09
CA ARG A 311 -11.28 8.49 2.05
C ARG A 311 -10.78 8.59 0.63
N TYR A 312 -9.61 9.18 0.50
CA TYR A 312 -8.89 9.28 -0.76
C TYR A 312 -7.42 8.98 -0.52
N GLY A 313 -6.74 8.46 -1.52
CA GLY A 313 -5.34 8.11 -1.40
C GLY A 313 -4.79 7.40 -2.62
N HIS A 314 -3.65 6.76 -2.42
CA HIS A 314 -3.02 5.91 -3.41
C HIS A 314 -2.15 4.84 -2.71
N ASP A 315 -2.13 3.64 -3.26
CA ASP A 315 -1.22 2.59 -2.83
C ASP A 315 0.03 2.56 -3.71
N GLY A 316 1.11 2.04 -3.18
CA GLY A 316 2.38 1.89 -3.86
C GLY A 316 2.93 0.48 -3.75
N ILE A 317 3.33 -0.09 -4.89
CA ILE A 317 3.98 -1.39 -4.97
C ILE A 317 5.21 -1.26 -5.85
N LEU A 318 6.38 -1.57 -5.31
CA LEU A 318 7.63 -1.62 -6.08
C LEU A 318 8.62 -2.56 -5.38
N GLU A 319 9.13 -3.56 -6.09
CA GLU A 319 9.99 -4.59 -5.50
C GLU A 319 9.33 -5.21 -4.25
N GLY A 320 10.00 -5.18 -3.08
CA GLY A 320 9.46 -5.59 -1.79
C GLY A 320 8.78 -4.48 -0.98
N TYR A 321 8.69 -3.26 -1.54
CA TYR A 321 8.01 -2.15 -0.85
C TYR A 321 6.51 -2.21 -1.07
N ARG A 322 5.77 -1.86 0.00
CA ARG A 322 4.32 -1.64 -0.01
C ARG A 322 4.04 -0.34 0.73
N SER A 323 3.27 0.54 0.14
CA SER A 323 2.91 1.81 0.78
C SER A 323 1.43 2.10 0.57
N SER A 324 0.79 2.69 1.58
CA SER A 324 -0.56 3.23 1.49
C SER A 324 -0.57 4.64 2.04
N MET A 325 -1.13 5.55 1.29
CA MET A 325 -1.40 6.93 1.66
C MET A 325 -2.91 7.12 1.68
N LEU A 326 -3.48 7.36 2.85
CA LEU A 326 -4.91 7.53 3.05
C LEU A 326 -5.19 8.88 3.72
N TYR A 327 -6.18 9.60 3.21
CA TYR A 327 -6.69 10.81 3.82
C TYR A 327 -8.21 10.74 3.99
N PHE A 328 -8.68 11.07 5.16
CA PHE A 328 -10.09 11.08 5.57
C PHE A 328 -10.56 12.54 5.72
N PRO A 329 -11.16 13.13 4.67
CA PRO A 329 -11.42 14.58 4.64
C PRO A 329 -12.33 15.10 5.75
N LYS A 330 -13.36 14.32 6.12
CA LYS A 330 -14.31 14.71 7.18
C LYS A 330 -13.69 14.71 8.57
N GLN A 331 -12.69 13.86 8.80
CA GLN A 331 -12.01 13.71 10.07
C GLN A 331 -10.74 14.57 10.16
N ASP A 332 -10.23 15.05 8.99
CA ASP A 332 -8.91 15.66 8.82
C ASP A 332 -7.79 14.75 9.36
N VAL A 333 -7.83 13.48 8.93
CA VAL A 333 -6.86 12.46 9.35
C VAL A 333 -6.11 11.92 8.13
N ALA A 334 -4.78 11.88 8.21
CA ALA A 334 -3.95 11.14 7.26
C ALA A 334 -3.34 9.92 7.96
N ILE A 335 -3.43 8.75 7.31
CA ILE A 335 -2.77 7.52 7.73
C ILE A 335 -1.87 7.08 6.59
N VAL A 336 -0.57 7.00 6.87
CA VAL A 336 0.45 6.58 5.88
C VAL A 336 1.26 5.44 6.44
N ILE A 337 1.36 4.38 5.65
CA ILE A 337 2.09 3.16 5.99
C ILE A 337 3.06 2.85 4.85
N SER A 338 4.33 2.62 5.18
CA SER A 338 5.34 2.17 4.22
C SER A 338 6.10 0.98 4.78
N ILE A 339 5.97 -0.16 4.13
CA ILE A 339 6.58 -1.44 4.52
C ILE A 339 7.74 -1.75 3.58
N ASN A 340 8.88 -2.14 4.14
CA ASN A 340 10.04 -2.60 3.39
C ASN A 340 10.40 -4.08 3.64
N GLY A 341 9.69 -4.74 4.52
CA GLY A 341 9.76 -6.19 4.74
C GLY A 341 8.38 -6.72 5.10
N LEU A 342 7.90 -7.71 4.35
CA LEU A 342 6.54 -8.22 4.48
C LEU A 342 6.51 -9.74 4.47
N HIS A 343 5.83 -10.31 5.46
CA HIS A 343 5.57 -11.75 5.64
C HIS A 343 4.16 -11.96 6.20
N GLU A 344 3.24 -11.06 5.82
CA GLU A 344 1.83 -11.06 6.21
C GLU A 344 1.03 -10.43 5.06
N THR A 345 -0.31 -10.50 5.10
CA THR A 345 -1.16 -9.80 4.13
C THR A 345 -1.11 -8.30 4.37
N TYR A 346 -0.59 -7.54 3.42
CA TYR A 346 -0.44 -6.09 3.55
C TYR A 346 -1.76 -5.37 3.81
N ASP A 347 -2.80 -5.75 3.09
CA ASP A 347 -4.13 -5.13 3.21
C ASP A 347 -4.74 -5.32 4.61
N ASP A 348 -4.46 -6.45 5.28
CA ASP A 348 -4.91 -6.69 6.65
C ASP A 348 -4.18 -5.77 7.64
N ILE A 349 -2.88 -5.52 7.44
CA ILE A 349 -2.13 -4.55 8.25
C ILE A 349 -2.76 -3.16 8.14
N VAL A 350 -3.04 -2.71 6.91
CA VAL A 350 -3.65 -1.39 6.68
C VAL A 350 -5.04 -1.31 7.30
N ARG A 351 -5.91 -2.32 7.04
CA ARG A 351 -7.27 -2.37 7.62
C ARG A 351 -7.27 -2.40 9.14
N ASN A 352 -6.36 -3.16 9.74
CA ASN A 352 -6.27 -3.25 11.20
C ASN A 352 -5.89 -1.90 11.80
N ILE A 353 -4.88 -1.20 11.26
CA ILE A 353 -4.46 0.11 11.76
C ILE A 353 -5.56 1.16 11.57
N VAL A 354 -6.18 1.20 10.38
CA VAL A 354 -7.29 2.12 10.08
C VAL A 354 -8.50 1.82 10.98
N GLY A 355 -8.88 0.54 11.08
CA GLY A 355 -10.01 0.11 11.90
C GLY A 355 -9.82 0.41 13.38
N LEU A 356 -8.65 0.12 13.95
CA LEU A 356 -8.31 0.48 15.33
C LEU A 356 -8.37 1.99 15.56
N TYR A 357 -7.89 2.78 14.60
CA TYR A 357 -7.88 4.24 14.74
C TYR A 357 -9.29 4.83 14.73
N PHE A 358 -10.20 4.30 13.91
CA PHE A 358 -11.58 4.77 13.79
C PHE A 358 -12.60 3.96 14.59
N ASP A 359 -12.13 3.13 15.53
CA ASP A 359 -12.99 2.31 16.40
C ASP A 359 -13.92 1.35 15.61
N GLU A 360 -13.47 0.92 14.41
CA GLU A 360 -14.13 -0.13 13.64
C GLU A 360 -13.83 -1.51 14.27
N LYS A 361 -14.70 -2.49 14.04
CA LYS A 361 -14.48 -3.84 14.55
C LYS A 361 -13.29 -4.49 13.84
N VAL A 362 -12.22 -4.78 14.61
CA VAL A 362 -11.00 -5.42 14.16
C VAL A 362 -10.77 -6.70 14.97
N GLU A 363 -10.38 -7.75 14.29
CA GLU A 363 -9.92 -9.00 14.90
C GLU A 363 -8.42 -9.14 14.65
N LEU A 364 -7.61 -8.70 15.61
CA LEU A 364 -6.16 -8.79 15.50
C LEU A 364 -5.71 -10.25 15.57
N PRO A 365 -4.68 -10.64 14.78
CA PRO A 365 -4.11 -11.97 14.86
C PRO A 365 -3.42 -12.18 16.22
N ASP A 366 -3.61 -13.36 16.80
CA ASP A 366 -2.89 -13.82 17.98
C ASP A 366 -1.61 -14.54 17.53
N TYR A 367 -0.50 -13.81 17.49
CA TYR A 367 0.79 -14.36 17.06
C TYR A 367 1.46 -15.24 18.13
N ASP A 368 1.06 -15.14 19.40
CA ASP A 368 1.55 -15.98 20.51
C ASP A 368 0.85 -17.34 20.56
N ARG A 369 -0.21 -17.51 19.77
CA ARG A 369 -0.97 -18.75 19.76
C ARG A 369 -0.04 -19.94 19.49
N PRO A 370 0.10 -20.90 20.41
CA PRO A 370 0.98 -22.04 20.22
C PRO A 370 0.51 -22.89 19.04
N ASN A 371 1.46 -23.30 18.20
CA ASN A 371 1.15 -24.24 17.14
C ASN A 371 0.66 -25.56 17.77
N MET A 372 -0.44 -26.08 17.27
CA MET A 372 -0.92 -27.39 17.66
C MET A 372 -0.01 -28.47 17.03
N THR A 373 0.28 -29.54 17.79
CA THR A 373 0.99 -30.67 17.22
C THR A 373 -0.02 -31.76 16.86
N MET A 374 0.03 -32.23 15.63
CA MET A 374 -0.79 -33.34 15.15
C MET A 374 0.10 -34.47 14.63
N ASN A 375 -0.25 -35.69 14.95
CA ASN A 375 0.39 -36.84 14.34
C ASN A 375 -0.19 -37.16 12.96
N GLU A 376 0.51 -37.97 12.17
CA GLU A 376 0.04 -38.32 10.81
C GLU A 376 -1.36 -38.95 10.79
N GLY A 377 -1.74 -39.70 11.81
CA GLY A 377 -3.07 -40.29 11.91
C GLY A 377 -4.17 -39.23 11.96
N GLN A 378 -3.93 -38.16 12.71
CA GLN A 378 -4.84 -37.01 12.78
C GLN A 378 -4.85 -36.23 11.48
N LEU A 379 -3.67 -36.00 10.87
CA LEU A 379 -3.55 -35.28 9.59
C LEU A 379 -4.24 -35.99 8.43
N LYS A 380 -4.31 -37.33 8.44
CA LYS A 380 -5.00 -38.12 7.41
C LYS A 380 -6.47 -37.75 7.20
N ALA A 381 -7.15 -37.19 8.22
CA ALA A 381 -8.53 -36.73 8.10
C ALA A 381 -8.71 -35.61 7.06
N PHE A 382 -7.68 -34.84 6.81
CA PHE A 382 -7.69 -33.64 5.97
C PHE A 382 -7.20 -33.92 4.54
N THR A 383 -6.47 -35.01 4.30
CA THR A 383 -5.87 -35.33 3.00
C THR A 383 -6.94 -35.69 1.95
N GLY A 384 -6.75 -35.22 0.74
CA GLY A 384 -7.60 -35.53 -0.43
C GLY A 384 -7.60 -34.43 -1.47
N THR A 385 -8.38 -34.63 -2.52
CA THR A 385 -8.56 -33.66 -3.60
C THR A 385 -9.83 -32.85 -3.36
N TYR A 386 -9.72 -31.55 -3.43
CA TYR A 386 -10.83 -30.60 -3.21
C TYR A 386 -10.97 -29.70 -4.44
N LYS A 387 -12.22 -29.40 -4.81
CA LYS A 387 -12.54 -28.61 -6.02
C LYS A 387 -13.44 -27.44 -5.65
N ALA A 388 -13.15 -26.27 -6.20
CA ALA A 388 -14.01 -25.08 -6.07
C ALA A 388 -15.36 -25.30 -6.76
N LEU A 389 -16.38 -24.56 -6.31
CA LEU A 389 -17.75 -24.67 -6.86
C LEU A 389 -17.82 -24.37 -8.37
N ASP A 390 -17.00 -23.43 -8.84
CA ASP A 390 -16.92 -23.07 -10.26
C ASP A 390 -16.23 -24.13 -11.12
N GLY A 391 -15.66 -25.16 -10.48
CA GLY A 391 -15.00 -26.28 -11.13
C GLY A 391 -13.62 -25.97 -11.73
N LYS A 392 -13.13 -24.72 -11.63
CA LYS A 392 -11.89 -24.28 -12.29
C LYS A 392 -10.65 -24.56 -11.47
N LYS A 393 -10.75 -24.48 -10.13
CA LYS A 393 -9.61 -24.66 -9.22
C LYS A 393 -9.70 -25.98 -8.49
N VAL A 394 -8.57 -26.69 -8.44
CA VAL A 394 -8.44 -27.97 -7.74
C VAL A 394 -7.23 -27.87 -6.79
N VAL A 395 -7.44 -28.23 -5.54
CA VAL A 395 -6.42 -28.25 -4.50
C VAL A 395 -6.23 -29.70 -4.03
N GLU A 396 -5.01 -30.17 -4.05
CA GLU A 396 -4.61 -31.45 -3.45
C GLU A 396 -4.03 -31.19 -2.07
N VAL A 397 -4.56 -31.89 -1.06
CA VAL A 397 -4.06 -31.84 0.32
C VAL A 397 -3.49 -33.21 0.67
N PHE A 398 -2.23 -33.25 1.04
CA PHE A 398 -1.50 -34.49 1.29
C PHE A 398 -0.52 -34.33 2.46
N ILE A 399 0.06 -35.45 2.92
CA ILE A 399 1.10 -35.44 3.94
C ILE A 399 2.43 -35.74 3.23
N ASP A 400 3.42 -34.90 3.52
CA ASP A 400 4.78 -35.12 3.07
C ASP A 400 5.73 -34.64 4.17
N ASP A 401 6.71 -35.51 4.49
CA ASP A 401 7.67 -35.32 5.58
C ASP A 401 6.98 -35.04 6.94
N GLY A 402 5.90 -35.75 7.24
CA GLY A 402 5.14 -35.64 8.49
C GLY A 402 4.29 -34.39 8.62
N ALA A 403 4.27 -33.49 7.61
CA ALA A 403 3.53 -32.24 7.60
C ALA A 403 2.37 -32.25 6.58
N LEU A 404 1.30 -31.53 6.89
CA LEU A 404 0.22 -31.29 5.93
C LEU A 404 0.69 -30.30 4.87
N LYS A 405 0.58 -30.69 3.60
CA LYS A 405 0.84 -29.83 2.45
C LYS A 405 -0.42 -29.68 1.60
N ALA A 406 -0.57 -28.51 1.00
CA ALA A 406 -1.59 -28.25 -0.01
C ALA A 406 -0.96 -27.69 -1.29
N GLN A 407 -1.48 -28.12 -2.43
CA GLN A 407 -1.00 -27.77 -3.74
C GLN A 407 -2.20 -27.47 -4.66
N MET A 408 -2.23 -26.30 -5.26
CA MET A 408 -3.11 -26.06 -6.39
C MET A 408 -2.53 -26.76 -7.61
N VAL A 409 -3.35 -27.45 -8.39
CA VAL A 409 -2.87 -28.19 -9.57
C VAL A 409 -2.12 -27.25 -10.51
N GLY A 410 -0.87 -27.64 -10.84
CA GLY A 410 0.06 -26.83 -11.66
C GLY A 410 0.88 -25.79 -10.92
N GLN A 411 0.78 -25.71 -9.58
CA GLN A 411 1.57 -24.81 -8.75
C GLN A 411 2.43 -25.56 -7.73
N PRO A 412 3.44 -24.94 -7.12
CA PRO A 412 4.20 -25.52 -6.01
C PRO A 412 3.31 -25.86 -4.81
N SER A 413 3.71 -26.85 -4.03
CA SER A 413 3.04 -27.19 -2.76
C SER A 413 3.55 -26.30 -1.62
N PHE A 414 2.66 -26.03 -0.66
CA PHE A 414 2.95 -25.25 0.55
C PHE A 414 2.68 -26.09 1.80
N THR A 415 3.53 -25.95 2.80
CA THR A 415 3.36 -26.60 4.12
C THR A 415 2.41 -25.78 4.97
N PHE A 416 1.50 -26.45 5.67
CA PHE A 416 0.52 -25.86 6.57
C PHE A 416 0.71 -26.40 7.99
N ILE A 417 0.76 -25.50 8.96
CA ILE A 417 0.95 -25.79 10.38
C ILE A 417 -0.42 -25.81 11.06
N PRO A 418 -0.76 -26.84 11.86
CA PRO A 418 -2.03 -26.88 12.56
C PRO A 418 -2.10 -25.80 13.66
N MET A 419 -3.16 -25.00 13.60
CA MET A 419 -3.46 -23.94 14.57
C MET A 419 -4.55 -24.37 15.55
N THR A 420 -5.52 -25.13 15.08
CA THR A 420 -6.58 -25.80 15.86
C THR A 420 -6.81 -27.20 15.33
N GLU A 421 -7.80 -27.88 15.89
CA GLU A 421 -8.20 -29.21 15.40
C GLU A 421 -8.62 -29.25 13.93
N ASN A 422 -9.03 -28.11 13.35
CA ASN A 422 -9.53 -28.01 11.98
C ASN A 422 -8.93 -26.85 11.18
N GLU A 423 -8.05 -26.05 11.76
CA GLU A 423 -7.43 -24.91 11.10
C GLU A 423 -5.93 -25.10 10.96
N PHE A 424 -5.44 -24.76 9.78
CA PHE A 424 -4.03 -24.88 9.41
C PHE A 424 -3.59 -23.59 8.72
N GLU A 425 -2.42 -23.11 9.07
CA GLU A 425 -1.86 -21.87 8.51
C GLU A 425 -0.60 -22.16 7.69
N ASN A 426 -0.52 -21.57 6.52
CA ASN A 426 0.76 -21.35 5.86
C ASN A 426 1.28 -19.96 6.24
N LYS A 427 2.25 -19.93 7.15
CA LYS A 427 2.80 -18.67 7.70
C LYS A 427 3.51 -17.80 6.65
N ALA A 428 4.01 -18.41 5.57
CA ALA A 428 4.76 -17.65 4.55
C ALA A 428 3.86 -16.76 3.67
N PHE A 429 2.59 -17.15 3.49
CA PHE A 429 1.66 -16.46 2.63
C PHE A 429 0.38 -16.01 3.34
N GLY A 430 0.28 -16.21 4.67
CA GLY A 430 -0.91 -15.86 5.45
C GLY A 430 -2.17 -16.62 5.01
N ILE A 431 -1.99 -17.83 4.44
CA ILE A 431 -3.12 -18.64 3.98
C ILE A 431 -3.62 -19.51 5.12
N ILE A 432 -4.89 -19.39 5.44
CA ILE A 432 -5.55 -20.25 6.46
C ILE A 432 -6.48 -21.23 5.76
N LEU A 433 -6.29 -22.51 6.05
CA LEU A 433 -7.19 -23.58 5.65
C LEU A 433 -8.06 -23.97 6.86
N THR A 434 -9.37 -23.74 6.76
CA THR A 434 -10.35 -24.17 7.77
C THR A 434 -11.15 -25.33 7.21
N PHE A 435 -10.94 -26.51 7.74
CA PHE A 435 -11.63 -27.73 7.33
C PHE A 435 -12.99 -27.87 8.08
N SER A 436 -13.98 -28.44 7.40
CA SER A 436 -15.26 -28.74 8.03
C SER A 436 -15.06 -29.71 9.21
N PRO A 437 -15.64 -29.42 10.39
CA PRO A 437 -15.62 -30.35 11.51
C PRO A 437 -16.43 -31.63 11.24
N VAL A 438 -17.39 -31.58 10.29
CA VAL A 438 -18.20 -32.73 9.89
C VAL A 438 -17.39 -33.65 8.98
N LYS A 439 -17.17 -34.86 9.44
CA LYS A 439 -16.44 -35.92 8.70
C LYS A 439 -17.43 -36.84 7.97
N ASN A 440 -17.01 -37.39 6.83
CA ASN A 440 -17.74 -38.42 6.11
C ASN A 440 -17.58 -39.79 6.79
N GLU A 441 -18.24 -40.81 6.24
CA GLU A 441 -18.17 -42.21 6.77
C GLU A 441 -16.76 -42.79 6.82
N GLN A 442 -15.80 -42.22 6.09
CA GLN A 442 -14.40 -42.59 6.08
C GLN A 442 -13.57 -41.77 7.08
N GLY A 443 -14.19 -40.98 7.94
CA GLY A 443 -13.53 -40.09 8.91
C GLY A 443 -12.81 -38.89 8.32
N LYS A 444 -13.08 -38.55 7.05
CA LYS A 444 -12.44 -37.42 6.35
C LYS A 444 -13.37 -36.19 6.24
N THR A 445 -12.80 -35.00 6.27
CA THR A 445 -13.54 -33.75 6.15
C THR A 445 -14.15 -33.57 4.75
N ASN A 446 -15.31 -32.91 4.64
CA ASN A 446 -16.05 -32.78 3.39
C ASN A 446 -15.67 -31.57 2.56
N ASN A 447 -15.24 -30.50 3.20
CA ASN A 447 -14.80 -29.28 2.55
C ASN A 447 -13.70 -28.57 3.32
N VAL A 448 -13.03 -27.64 2.64
CA VAL A 448 -12.05 -26.72 3.20
C VAL A 448 -12.32 -25.32 2.69
N LYS A 449 -12.26 -24.35 3.58
CA LYS A 449 -12.23 -22.94 3.24
C LYS A 449 -10.79 -22.49 3.23
N ALA A 450 -10.33 -21.91 2.14
CA ALA A 450 -9.03 -21.25 2.05
C ALA A 450 -9.24 -19.75 2.14
N LYS A 451 -8.69 -19.14 3.18
CA LYS A 451 -8.70 -17.69 3.38
C LYS A 451 -7.30 -17.14 3.10
N SER A 452 -7.21 -16.11 2.25
CA SER A 452 -6.00 -15.33 2.01
C SER A 452 -6.38 -13.86 2.04
N GLY A 453 -5.96 -13.14 3.06
CA GLY A 453 -6.47 -11.80 3.35
C GLY A 453 -7.99 -11.81 3.53
N ASN A 454 -8.68 -10.91 2.83
CA ASN A 454 -10.16 -10.86 2.85
C ASN A 454 -10.83 -11.80 1.86
N HIS A 455 -10.06 -12.48 1.01
CA HIS A 455 -10.61 -13.45 0.08
C HIS A 455 -10.77 -14.81 0.73
N THR A 456 -11.98 -15.35 0.69
CA THR A 456 -12.28 -16.70 1.17
C THR A 456 -12.94 -17.50 0.07
N GLU A 457 -12.37 -18.65 -0.24
CA GLU A 457 -12.90 -19.58 -1.23
C GLU A 457 -13.15 -20.94 -0.61
N THR A 458 -14.25 -21.59 -0.96
CA THR A 458 -14.61 -22.91 -0.43
C THR A 458 -14.40 -23.97 -1.48
N TYR A 459 -13.71 -25.04 -1.08
CA TYR A 459 -13.44 -26.20 -1.92
C TYR A 459 -14.10 -27.44 -1.30
N TYR A 460 -14.71 -28.26 -2.13
CA TYR A 460 -15.43 -29.46 -1.73
C TYR A 460 -14.63 -30.68 -2.12
N ARG A 461 -14.57 -31.66 -1.20
CA ARG A 461 -13.86 -32.92 -1.43
C ARG A 461 -14.46 -33.67 -2.61
N LEU A 462 -13.63 -34.07 -3.54
CA LEU A 462 -14.03 -35.00 -4.59
C LEU A 462 -14.13 -36.42 -3.99
N ARG A 463 -15.22 -37.09 -4.31
CA ARG A 463 -15.35 -38.53 -3.97
C ARG A 463 -14.33 -39.28 -4.81
N SER A 464 -13.48 -40.11 -4.19
CA SER A 464 -12.68 -41.06 -4.95
C SER A 464 -13.64 -41.97 -5.70
N SER A 465 -13.59 -41.94 -7.04
CA SER A 465 -14.18 -43.02 -7.86
C SER A 465 -13.56 -44.34 -7.36
N LYS A 466 -14.45 -45.27 -6.94
CA LYS A 466 -14.05 -46.63 -6.62
C LYS A 466 -13.52 -47.32 -7.84
#